data_503e79c93e22dec5928dcf06dfb2509a
#
_entry.id   503e79c93e22dec5928dcf06dfb2509a
#
_cell.length_a   1.000
_cell.length_b   1.000
_cell.length_c   1.000
_cell.angle_alpha   90.00
_cell.angle_beta   90.00
_cell.angle_gamma   90.00
#
_symmetry.space_group_name_H-M   'P 1'
#
loop_
_entity.id
_entity.type
_entity.pdbx_description
1 polymer ?
#
loop_
_entity_poly.entity_id
_entity_poly.type
_entity_poly.pdbx_seq_one_letter_code
_entity_poly.pdbx_strand_id
1 'polypeptide(L)'
;MIKNVVFDFGQVIIKFVPEIMVSPYVTDEADKRLICDVLFDRLYWDKLDKGTISNEEVLEACRTRLPKRLWEITDKIYYNWIYNVPEIEGMRELIIKLKSKYGVGIFLLSNISNYFVEHKNEFSIFEMFDRCIYSAPIGIVKPSFEIFDYLCKECNINPKEAIFIDDNELNIKAAVQFGLNGYVFDGDVEKLENYLDTILEIENDA
;
A
#
# COMPACT_ATOMS: atom_id res chain seq x y z
N MET A 1 -5.41 -6.05 -24.57
CA MET A 1 -4.83 -7.20 -23.80
C MET A 1 -4.13 -6.67 -22.57
N ILE A 2 -4.47 -7.16 -21.39
CA ILE A 2 -3.77 -6.80 -20.14
C ILE A 2 -2.44 -7.56 -20.08
N LYS A 3 -1.35 -6.83 -19.89
CA LYS A 3 0.01 -7.36 -19.78
C LYS A 3 0.66 -7.06 -18.43
N ASN A 4 0.07 -6.15 -17.66
CA ASN A 4 0.64 -5.66 -16.41
C ASN A 4 -0.44 -5.55 -15.34
N VAL A 5 -0.15 -6.04 -14.14
CA VAL A 5 -0.99 -5.89 -12.96
C VAL A 5 -0.23 -5.03 -11.94
N VAL A 6 -0.85 -3.94 -11.53
CA VAL A 6 -0.29 -2.99 -10.57
C VAL A 6 -1.10 -3.09 -9.28
N PHE A 7 -0.46 -3.37 -8.16
CA PHE A 7 -1.10 -3.47 -6.86
C PHE A 7 -0.78 -2.25 -5.98
N ASP A 8 -1.75 -1.78 -5.22
CA ASP A 8 -1.46 -1.02 -4.01
C ASP A 8 -0.87 -1.95 -2.94
N PHE A 9 -0.34 -1.38 -1.86
CA PHE A 9 0.25 -2.13 -0.76
C PHE A 9 -0.69 -2.26 0.44
N GLY A 10 -1.08 -1.14 1.04
CA GLY A 10 -1.97 -1.12 2.19
C GLY A 10 -3.37 -1.63 1.84
N GLN A 11 -3.96 -2.49 2.66
CA GLN A 11 -5.31 -3.08 2.44
C GLN A 11 -5.47 -3.87 1.13
N VAL A 12 -4.38 -4.07 0.37
CA VAL A 12 -4.35 -4.94 -0.83
C VAL A 12 -3.35 -6.07 -0.65
N ILE A 13 -2.11 -5.76 -0.29
CA ILE A 13 -1.08 -6.78 0.01
C ILE A 13 -1.02 -7.09 1.50
N ILE A 14 -1.14 -6.07 2.33
CA ILE A 14 -1.08 -6.17 3.80
C ILE A 14 -2.34 -5.61 4.46
N LYS A 15 -2.67 -6.11 5.66
CA LYS A 15 -3.73 -5.56 6.51
C LYS A 15 -3.18 -4.37 7.32
N PHE A 16 -3.33 -3.16 6.79
CA PHE A 16 -2.96 -1.94 7.52
C PHE A 16 -4.08 -1.56 8.49
N VAL A 17 -4.03 -2.11 9.71
CA VAL A 17 -5.04 -1.92 10.77
C VAL A 17 -4.33 -1.42 12.04
N PRO A 18 -4.51 -0.15 12.46
CA PRO A 18 -3.84 0.43 13.62
C PRO A 18 -3.94 -0.42 14.89
N GLU A 19 -5.10 -0.99 15.16
CA GLU A 19 -5.33 -1.83 16.34
C GLU A 19 -4.44 -3.08 16.35
N ILE A 20 -4.17 -3.67 15.20
CA ILE A 20 -3.28 -4.85 15.08
C ILE A 20 -1.84 -4.42 15.40
N MET A 21 -1.43 -3.24 14.95
CA MET A 21 -0.07 -2.70 15.15
C MET A 21 0.17 -2.27 16.60
N VAL A 22 -0.86 -1.76 17.30
CA VAL A 22 -0.76 -1.24 18.67
C VAL A 22 -0.93 -2.34 19.72
N SER A 23 -1.81 -3.33 19.47
CA SER A 23 -2.18 -4.38 20.44
C SER A 23 -1.01 -5.18 21.03
N PRO A 24 0.11 -5.46 20.34
CA PRO A 24 1.26 -6.14 20.93
C PRO A 24 1.95 -5.34 22.03
N TYR A 25 1.73 -4.03 22.10
CA TYR A 25 2.43 -3.11 22.98
C TYR A 25 1.57 -2.56 24.11
N VAL A 26 0.24 -2.48 23.91
CA VAL A 26 -0.68 -1.81 24.83
C VAL A 26 -1.90 -2.68 25.08
N THR A 27 -2.16 -2.97 26.37
CA THR A 27 -3.28 -3.82 26.80
C THR A 27 -4.50 -3.02 27.27
N ASP A 28 -4.30 -1.78 27.75
CA ASP A 28 -5.39 -0.91 28.17
C ASP A 28 -6.14 -0.39 26.93
N GLU A 29 -7.43 -0.62 26.85
CA GLU A 29 -8.26 -0.30 25.67
C GLU A 29 -8.42 1.20 25.44
N ALA A 30 -8.39 2.03 26.49
CA ALA A 30 -8.47 3.48 26.33
C ALA A 30 -7.16 4.05 25.77
N ASP A 31 -6.03 3.56 26.27
CA ASP A 31 -4.71 3.93 25.76
C ASP A 31 -4.47 3.44 24.33
N LYS A 32 -4.92 2.23 24.03
CA LYS A 32 -4.86 1.66 22.68
C LYS A 32 -5.59 2.56 21.68
N ARG A 33 -6.85 2.90 21.95
CA ARG A 33 -7.64 3.82 21.10
C ARG A 33 -6.96 5.16 20.93
N LEU A 34 -6.51 5.76 22.06
CA LEU A 34 -5.86 7.06 22.03
C LEU A 34 -4.59 7.05 21.16
N ILE A 35 -3.77 5.99 21.24
CA ILE A 35 -2.58 5.86 20.40
C ILE A 35 -3.00 5.65 18.93
N CYS A 36 -3.97 4.80 18.65
CA CYS A 36 -4.48 4.60 17.28
C CYS A 36 -4.95 5.94 16.68
N ASP A 37 -5.78 6.70 17.40
CA ASP A 37 -6.34 7.97 16.93
C ASP A 37 -5.28 9.06 16.72
N VAL A 38 -4.22 9.05 17.52
CA VAL A 38 -3.18 10.09 17.46
C VAL A 38 -2.05 9.73 16.52
N LEU A 39 -1.50 8.51 16.63
CA LEU A 39 -0.33 8.09 15.85
C LEU A 39 -0.67 7.85 14.38
N PHE A 40 -1.84 7.27 14.09
CA PHE A 40 -2.26 6.96 12.72
C PHE A 40 -3.21 8.01 12.13
N ASP A 41 -3.20 9.24 12.69
CA ASP A 41 -3.99 10.35 12.16
C ASP A 41 -3.54 10.72 10.73
N ARG A 42 -4.48 10.78 9.80
CA ARG A 42 -4.22 11.13 8.39
C ARG A 42 -3.51 12.47 8.23
N LEU A 43 -3.68 13.39 9.18
CA LEU A 43 -2.98 14.67 9.19
C LEU A 43 -1.45 14.53 9.09
N TYR A 44 -0.89 13.47 9.68
CA TYR A 44 0.55 13.20 9.64
C TYR A 44 0.91 12.19 8.57
N TRP A 45 0.11 11.14 8.42
CA TRP A 45 0.36 10.06 7.46
C TRP A 45 0.35 10.55 6.03
N ASP A 46 -0.58 11.45 5.65
CA ASP A 46 -0.59 12.04 4.30
C ASP A 46 0.70 12.84 4.00
N LYS A 47 1.30 13.46 5.02
CA LYS A 47 2.58 14.15 4.88
C LYS A 47 3.77 13.21 4.84
N LEU A 48 3.73 12.11 5.61
CA LEU A 48 4.72 11.03 5.55
C LEU A 48 4.72 10.37 4.17
N ASP A 49 3.54 10.02 3.66
CA ASP A 49 3.36 9.43 2.34
C ASP A 49 3.81 10.35 1.20
N LYS A 50 3.75 11.66 1.44
CA LYS A 50 4.28 12.67 0.51
C LYS A 50 5.76 12.99 0.73
N GLY A 51 6.39 12.49 1.79
CA GLY A 51 7.78 12.78 2.13
C GLY A 51 8.03 14.23 2.59
N THR A 52 7.01 14.92 3.12
CA THR A 52 7.07 16.35 3.52
C THR A 52 7.14 16.60 5.02
N ILE A 53 7.20 15.55 5.82
CA ILE A 53 7.38 15.61 7.27
C ILE A 53 8.39 14.54 7.71
N SER A 54 9.21 14.82 8.71
CA SER A 54 10.14 13.86 9.28
C SER A 54 9.47 12.95 10.33
N ASN A 55 10.11 11.82 10.65
CA ASN A 55 9.67 10.93 11.72
C ASN A 55 9.63 11.65 13.07
N GLU A 56 10.65 12.47 13.35
CA GLU A 56 10.77 13.24 14.59
C GLU A 56 9.64 14.27 14.73
N GLU A 57 9.30 14.97 13.65
CA GLU A 57 8.19 15.95 13.65
C GLU A 57 6.84 15.26 13.90
N VAL A 58 6.61 14.07 13.36
CA VAL A 58 5.39 13.28 13.65
C VAL A 58 5.34 12.89 15.11
N LEU A 59 6.42 12.33 15.66
CA LEU A 59 6.47 11.92 17.07
C LEU A 59 6.32 13.10 18.01
N GLU A 60 6.94 14.25 17.72
CA GLU A 60 6.75 15.46 18.51
C GLU A 60 5.30 15.96 18.47
N ALA A 61 4.67 15.94 17.32
CA ALA A 61 3.25 16.27 17.17
C ALA A 61 2.35 15.30 17.98
N CYS A 62 2.65 13.99 17.96
CA CYS A 62 1.94 13.00 18.78
C CYS A 62 2.10 13.30 20.29
N ARG A 63 3.29 13.69 20.75
CA ARG A 63 3.56 14.04 22.15
C ARG A 63 2.72 15.21 22.64
N THR A 64 2.36 16.16 21.78
CA THR A 64 1.45 17.27 22.16
C THR A 64 0.03 16.81 22.45
N ARG A 65 -0.37 15.63 21.97
CA ARG A 65 -1.74 15.07 22.06
C ARG A 65 -1.83 13.88 23.02
N LEU A 66 -0.69 13.28 23.36
CA LEU A 66 -0.61 12.10 24.22
C LEU A 66 -0.10 12.44 25.63
N PRO A 67 -0.62 11.80 26.68
CA PRO A 67 -0.06 11.91 28.01
C PRO A 67 1.37 11.37 28.05
N LYS A 68 2.25 12.00 28.82
CA LYS A 68 3.69 11.72 28.87
C LYS A 68 4.02 10.22 29.09
N ARG A 69 3.18 9.51 29.84
CA ARG A 69 3.35 8.06 30.11
C ARG A 69 3.26 7.17 28.86
N LEU A 70 2.69 7.67 27.77
CA LEU A 70 2.55 6.95 26.51
C LEU A 70 3.62 7.29 25.46
N TRP A 71 4.47 8.27 25.71
CA TRP A 71 5.42 8.73 24.70
C TRP A 71 6.39 7.64 24.25
N GLU A 72 7.07 6.99 25.21
CA GLU A 72 8.06 5.95 24.92
C GLU A 72 7.44 4.76 24.16
N ILE A 73 6.25 4.33 24.58
CA ILE A 73 5.58 3.22 23.90
C ILE A 73 5.09 3.62 22.50
N THR A 74 4.67 4.87 22.31
CA THR A 74 4.26 5.39 21.00
C THR A 74 5.46 5.47 20.05
N ASP A 75 6.61 5.94 20.50
CA ASP A 75 7.86 5.95 19.73
C ASP A 75 8.22 4.52 19.31
N LYS A 76 8.12 3.56 20.22
CA LYS A 76 8.37 2.15 19.93
C LYS A 76 7.40 1.58 18.91
N ILE A 77 6.10 1.88 19.02
CA ILE A 77 5.10 1.45 18.04
C ILE A 77 5.39 2.07 16.68
N TYR A 78 5.71 3.37 16.62
CA TYR A 78 6.00 4.09 15.39
C TYR A 78 7.15 3.45 14.58
N TYR A 79 8.23 3.07 15.24
CA TYR A 79 9.37 2.44 14.57
C TYR A 79 9.23 0.93 14.35
N ASN A 80 8.16 0.31 14.88
CA ASN A 80 7.97 -1.15 14.76
C ASN A 80 6.65 -1.55 14.12
N TRP A 81 5.77 -0.61 13.71
CA TRP A 81 4.49 -0.97 13.11
C TRP A 81 4.64 -1.85 11.87
N ILE A 82 5.67 -1.59 11.08
CA ILE A 82 5.96 -2.32 9.83
C ILE A 82 6.13 -3.82 10.02
N TYR A 83 6.55 -4.26 11.22
CA TYR A 83 6.74 -5.68 11.57
C TYR A 83 5.47 -6.34 12.13
N ASN A 84 4.41 -5.58 12.32
CA ASN A 84 3.14 -6.06 12.89
C ASN A 84 1.98 -6.00 11.89
N VAL A 85 2.28 -5.96 10.60
CA VAL A 85 1.29 -5.94 9.52
C VAL A 85 1.26 -7.30 8.81
N PRO A 86 0.18 -8.10 8.98
CA PRO A 86 0.08 -9.38 8.29
C PRO A 86 -0.22 -9.18 6.81
N GLU A 87 0.32 -10.05 5.96
CA GLU A 87 -0.12 -10.16 4.57
C GLU A 87 -1.60 -10.59 4.50
N ILE A 88 -2.28 -10.16 3.45
CA ILE A 88 -3.63 -10.64 3.14
C ILE A 88 -3.51 -12.07 2.61
N GLU A 89 -4.19 -13.00 3.28
CA GLU A 89 -4.16 -14.43 2.95
C GLU A 89 -4.58 -14.68 1.50
N GLY A 90 -3.81 -15.49 0.78
CA GLY A 90 -4.04 -15.82 -0.64
C GLY A 90 -3.44 -14.82 -1.62
N MET A 91 -3.03 -13.61 -1.21
CA MET A 91 -2.52 -12.61 -2.13
C MET A 91 -1.16 -13.01 -2.72
N ARG A 92 -0.29 -13.60 -1.93
CA ARG A 92 1.01 -14.11 -2.39
C ARG A 92 0.85 -15.20 -3.45
N GLU A 93 -0.05 -16.14 -3.22
CA GLU A 93 -0.40 -17.22 -4.14
C GLU A 93 -0.98 -16.67 -5.44
N LEU A 94 -1.85 -15.67 -5.36
CA LEU A 94 -2.39 -14.99 -6.53
C LEU A 94 -1.28 -14.36 -7.37
N ILE A 95 -0.34 -13.62 -6.77
CA ILE A 95 0.78 -13.02 -7.49
C ILE A 95 1.64 -14.09 -8.18
N ILE A 96 1.93 -15.20 -7.51
CA ILE A 96 2.68 -16.33 -8.09
C ILE A 96 1.93 -16.89 -9.30
N LYS A 97 0.61 -17.11 -9.17
CA LYS A 97 -0.24 -17.58 -10.26
C LYS A 97 -0.22 -16.64 -11.45
N LEU A 98 -0.37 -15.34 -11.23
CA LEU A 98 -0.37 -14.34 -12.30
C LEU A 98 0.93 -14.37 -13.10
N LYS A 99 2.07 -14.46 -12.44
CA LYS A 99 3.38 -14.59 -13.10
C LYS A 99 3.54 -15.91 -13.83
N SER A 100 3.22 -17.02 -13.19
CA SER A 100 3.50 -18.36 -13.72
C SER A 100 2.52 -18.80 -14.81
N LYS A 101 1.22 -18.50 -14.66
CA LYS A 101 0.18 -18.92 -15.60
C LYS A 101 0.03 -17.96 -16.77
N TYR A 102 0.07 -16.63 -16.50
CA TYR A 102 -0.25 -15.62 -17.50
C TYR A 102 0.97 -14.85 -18.01
N GLY A 103 2.11 -14.92 -17.30
CA GLY A 103 3.33 -14.22 -17.70
C GLY A 103 3.22 -12.69 -17.68
N VAL A 104 2.27 -12.14 -16.92
CA VAL A 104 2.08 -10.67 -16.80
C VAL A 104 3.13 -10.05 -15.92
N GLY A 105 3.49 -8.78 -16.21
CA GLY A 105 4.32 -7.97 -15.33
C GLY A 105 3.58 -7.61 -14.03
N ILE A 106 4.27 -7.68 -12.90
CA ILE A 106 3.70 -7.42 -11.56
C ILE A 106 4.40 -6.22 -10.95
N PHE A 107 3.65 -5.18 -10.64
CA PHE A 107 4.15 -3.90 -10.15
C PHE A 107 3.46 -3.49 -8.87
N LEU A 108 4.14 -2.65 -8.08
CA LEU A 108 3.58 -2.03 -6.89
C LEU A 108 3.54 -0.51 -7.06
N LEU A 109 2.43 0.12 -6.63
CA LEU A 109 2.27 1.56 -6.55
C LEU A 109 1.65 1.95 -5.20
N SER A 110 2.46 2.44 -4.28
CA SER A 110 2.03 2.70 -2.89
C SER A 110 2.26 4.14 -2.44
N ASN A 111 1.25 4.70 -1.76
CA ASN A 111 1.46 5.87 -0.90
C ASN A 111 2.07 5.37 0.41
N ILE A 112 3.36 5.70 0.65
CA ILE A 112 4.10 5.14 1.79
C ILE A 112 5.29 6.03 2.15
N SER A 113 5.64 6.04 3.45
CA SER A 113 6.70 6.87 4.01
C SER A 113 8.12 6.46 3.59
N ASN A 114 9.07 7.40 3.66
CA ASN A 114 10.49 7.11 3.47
C ASN A 114 11.00 6.08 4.48
N TYR A 115 10.55 6.14 5.74
CA TYR A 115 10.94 5.17 6.76
C TYR A 115 10.65 3.73 6.33
N PHE A 116 9.46 3.47 5.77
CA PHE A 116 9.14 2.14 5.25
C PHE A 116 10.07 1.75 4.09
N VAL A 117 10.29 2.66 3.15
CA VAL A 117 11.14 2.40 1.96
C VAL A 117 12.57 2.02 2.34
N GLU A 118 13.11 2.61 3.40
CA GLU A 118 14.43 2.27 3.95
C GLU A 118 14.50 0.83 4.49
N HIS A 119 13.38 0.30 5.01
CA HIS A 119 13.30 -1.04 5.62
C HIS A 119 12.67 -2.09 4.69
N LYS A 120 12.26 -1.74 3.47
CA LYS A 120 11.54 -2.66 2.56
C LYS A 120 12.25 -3.98 2.28
N ASN A 121 13.58 -3.99 2.28
CA ASN A 121 14.38 -5.20 2.01
C ASN A 121 14.26 -6.26 3.12
N GLU A 122 13.63 -5.94 4.23
CA GLU A 122 13.34 -6.88 5.31
C GLU A 122 12.07 -7.71 5.05
N PHE A 123 11.33 -7.41 3.95
CA PHE A 123 10.06 -8.04 3.60
C PHE A 123 10.17 -8.77 2.26
N SER A 124 10.11 -10.09 2.29
CA SER A 124 10.26 -10.94 1.10
C SER A 124 9.17 -10.75 0.04
N ILE A 125 8.02 -10.19 0.42
CA ILE A 125 6.93 -9.93 -0.54
C ILE A 125 7.35 -9.01 -1.68
N PHE A 126 8.28 -8.06 -1.44
CA PHE A 126 8.74 -7.13 -2.46
C PHE A 126 9.58 -7.77 -3.56
N GLU A 127 10.19 -8.94 -3.31
CA GLU A 127 10.91 -9.72 -4.31
C GLU A 127 9.99 -10.26 -5.43
N MET A 128 8.68 -10.27 -5.19
CA MET A 128 7.69 -10.74 -6.15
C MET A 128 7.34 -9.70 -7.21
N PHE A 129 7.64 -8.43 -6.98
CA PHE A 129 7.34 -7.33 -7.89
C PHE A 129 8.51 -7.07 -8.84
N ASP A 130 8.21 -6.87 -10.12
CA ASP A 130 9.21 -6.53 -11.13
C ASP A 130 9.76 -5.11 -10.88
N ARG A 131 8.90 -4.21 -10.40
CA ARG A 131 9.27 -2.89 -9.89
C ARG A 131 8.24 -2.36 -8.89
N CYS A 132 8.72 -1.57 -7.92
CA CYS A 132 7.90 -0.89 -6.93
C CYS A 132 8.08 0.62 -7.05
N ILE A 133 6.96 1.36 -7.05
CA ILE A 133 6.92 2.82 -7.02
C ILE A 133 6.38 3.25 -5.66
N TYR A 134 7.12 4.10 -4.96
CA TYR A 134 6.82 4.61 -3.65
C TYR A 134 6.66 6.13 -3.69
N SER A 135 5.63 6.66 -3.07
CA SER A 135 5.26 8.08 -3.15
C SER A 135 6.24 9.02 -2.46
N ALA A 136 6.68 8.71 -1.23
CA ALA A 136 7.50 9.64 -0.45
C ALA A 136 8.84 10.01 -1.11
N PRO A 137 9.62 9.07 -1.69
CA PRO A 137 10.87 9.41 -2.37
C PRO A 137 10.72 10.35 -3.56
N ILE A 138 9.56 10.34 -4.22
CA ILE A 138 9.29 11.15 -5.42
C ILE A 138 8.41 12.38 -5.12
N GLY A 139 7.85 12.47 -3.90
CA GLY A 139 6.99 13.57 -3.48
C GLY A 139 5.62 13.63 -4.15
N ILE A 140 5.20 12.56 -4.84
CA ILE A 140 3.95 12.47 -5.60
C ILE A 140 3.09 11.34 -5.02
N VAL A 141 1.81 11.63 -4.75
CA VAL A 141 0.88 10.67 -4.10
C VAL A 141 -0.32 10.37 -4.98
N LYS A 142 -0.89 9.17 -4.86
CA LYS A 142 -2.24 8.87 -5.34
C LYS A 142 -3.25 9.78 -4.61
N PRO A 143 -4.28 10.28 -5.27
CA PRO A 143 -4.78 9.95 -6.62
C PRO A 143 -4.30 10.94 -7.72
N SER A 144 -3.13 11.59 -7.60
CA SER A 144 -2.70 12.53 -8.63
C SER A 144 -2.33 11.80 -9.95
N PHE A 145 -2.59 12.44 -11.09
CA PHE A 145 -2.27 11.84 -12.39
C PHE A 145 -0.77 11.69 -12.62
N GLU A 146 0.01 12.55 -11.99
CA GLU A 146 1.48 12.55 -12.09
C GLU A 146 2.08 11.24 -11.56
N ILE A 147 1.48 10.59 -10.56
CA ILE A 147 2.02 9.33 -10.05
C ILE A 147 1.77 8.17 -11.02
N PHE A 148 0.62 8.16 -11.72
CA PHE A 148 0.34 7.16 -12.74
C PHE A 148 1.19 7.36 -13.99
N ASP A 149 1.44 8.62 -14.38
CA ASP A 149 2.38 8.95 -15.47
C ASP A 149 3.81 8.53 -15.12
N TYR A 150 4.24 8.80 -13.88
CA TYR A 150 5.53 8.36 -13.36
C TYR A 150 5.65 6.82 -13.37
N LEU A 151 4.66 6.09 -12.85
CA LEU A 151 4.61 4.63 -12.90
C LEU A 151 4.77 4.11 -14.33
N CYS A 152 3.96 4.62 -15.26
CA CYS A 152 3.98 4.15 -16.65
C CYS A 152 5.32 4.39 -17.34
N LYS A 153 5.94 5.54 -17.11
CA LYS A 153 7.26 5.88 -17.65
C LYS A 153 8.37 5.00 -17.05
N GLU A 154 8.40 4.91 -15.74
CA GLU A 154 9.44 4.18 -15.01
C GLU A 154 9.39 2.66 -15.23
N CYS A 155 8.19 2.10 -15.41
CA CYS A 155 7.98 0.68 -15.62
C CYS A 155 7.80 0.31 -17.10
N ASN A 156 7.85 1.30 -18.02
CA ASN A 156 7.59 1.12 -19.45
C ASN A 156 6.24 0.44 -19.71
N ILE A 157 5.18 0.90 -19.02
CA ILE A 157 3.82 0.36 -19.08
C ILE A 157 2.98 1.21 -20.04
N ASN A 158 2.27 0.54 -20.98
CA ASN A 158 1.16 1.16 -21.69
C ASN A 158 -0.07 1.16 -20.76
N PRO A 159 -0.66 2.33 -20.39
CA PRO A 159 -1.79 2.39 -19.49
C PRO A 159 -2.96 1.48 -19.89
N LYS A 160 -3.27 1.38 -21.19
CA LYS A 160 -4.36 0.55 -21.72
C LYS A 160 -4.13 -0.96 -21.55
N GLU A 161 -2.88 -1.37 -21.32
CA GLU A 161 -2.47 -2.75 -21.13
C GLU A 161 -2.18 -3.08 -19.67
N ALA A 162 -2.59 -2.21 -18.74
CA ALA A 162 -2.40 -2.40 -17.31
C ALA A 162 -3.72 -2.30 -16.54
N ILE A 163 -3.81 -3.03 -15.46
CA ILE A 163 -4.87 -2.91 -14.47
C ILE A 163 -4.28 -2.53 -13.11
N PHE A 164 -4.87 -1.52 -12.47
CA PHE A 164 -4.53 -1.08 -11.12
C PHE A 164 -5.56 -1.60 -10.11
N ILE A 165 -5.06 -2.19 -9.03
CA ILE A 165 -5.85 -2.80 -7.94
C ILE A 165 -5.55 -2.00 -6.67
N ASP A 166 -6.58 -1.39 -6.10
CA ASP A 166 -6.47 -0.50 -4.92
C ASP A 166 -7.80 -0.58 -4.15
N ASP A 167 -7.79 -0.50 -2.82
CA ASP A 167 -8.99 -0.51 -1.98
C ASP A 167 -9.72 0.84 -2.00
N ASN A 168 -9.04 1.91 -2.39
CA ASN A 168 -9.58 3.26 -2.41
C ASN A 168 -10.18 3.60 -3.78
N GLU A 169 -11.53 3.76 -3.80
CA GLU A 169 -12.25 4.14 -5.01
C GLU A 169 -11.75 5.42 -5.69
N LEU A 170 -11.23 6.41 -4.92
CA LEU A 170 -10.72 7.65 -5.50
C LEU A 170 -9.44 7.41 -6.29
N ASN A 171 -8.57 6.52 -5.80
CA ASN A 171 -7.37 6.11 -6.53
C ASN A 171 -7.74 5.39 -7.83
N ILE A 172 -8.70 4.47 -7.77
CA ILE A 172 -9.18 3.74 -8.95
C ILE A 172 -9.84 4.68 -9.95
N LYS A 173 -10.69 5.60 -9.51
CA LYS A 173 -11.32 6.61 -10.41
C LYS A 173 -10.28 7.44 -11.14
N ALA A 174 -9.26 7.91 -10.43
CA ALA A 174 -8.17 8.68 -11.04
C ALA A 174 -7.32 7.83 -12.01
N ALA A 175 -7.00 6.60 -11.66
CA ALA A 175 -6.28 5.67 -12.52
C ALA A 175 -7.04 5.40 -13.84
N VAL A 176 -8.36 5.17 -13.75
CA VAL A 176 -9.22 4.98 -14.94
C VAL A 176 -9.32 6.23 -15.79
N GLN A 177 -9.44 7.41 -15.18
CA GLN A 177 -9.43 8.69 -15.91
C GLN A 177 -8.08 8.95 -16.58
N PHE A 178 -6.99 8.50 -16.00
CA PHE A 178 -5.66 8.56 -16.60
C PHE A 178 -5.51 7.59 -17.80
N GLY A 179 -6.25 6.50 -17.83
CA GLY A 179 -6.27 5.53 -18.94
C GLY A 179 -5.86 4.11 -18.58
N LEU A 180 -5.64 3.82 -17.30
CA LEU A 180 -5.47 2.45 -16.78
C LEU A 180 -6.84 1.73 -16.72
N ASN A 181 -6.85 0.41 -16.65
CA ASN A 181 -7.98 -0.32 -16.12
C ASN A 181 -7.92 -0.29 -14.59
N GLY A 182 -9.04 -0.44 -13.91
CA GLY A 182 -9.09 -0.35 -12.46
C GLY A 182 -9.98 -1.40 -11.80
N TYR A 183 -9.58 -1.88 -10.63
CA TYR A 183 -10.37 -2.78 -9.80
C TYR A 183 -10.34 -2.29 -8.35
N VAL A 184 -11.52 -2.02 -7.79
CA VAL A 184 -11.65 -1.68 -6.36
C VAL A 184 -11.62 -2.97 -5.56
N PHE A 185 -10.56 -3.18 -4.79
CA PHE A 185 -10.40 -4.37 -3.96
C PHE A 185 -11.19 -4.24 -2.66
N ASP A 186 -12.04 -5.22 -2.38
CA ASP A 186 -12.93 -5.24 -1.20
C ASP A 186 -12.46 -6.22 -0.09
N GLY A 187 -11.23 -6.73 -0.22
CA GLY A 187 -10.64 -7.68 0.73
C GLY A 187 -10.86 -9.15 0.35
N ASP A 188 -11.63 -9.44 -0.71
CA ASP A 188 -11.92 -10.80 -1.20
C ASP A 188 -10.93 -11.18 -2.32
N VAL A 189 -9.92 -11.96 -1.96
CA VAL A 189 -8.87 -12.42 -2.90
C VAL A 189 -9.42 -13.39 -3.94
N GLU A 190 -10.36 -14.27 -3.58
CA GLU A 190 -10.97 -15.22 -4.52
C GLU A 190 -11.78 -14.48 -5.58
N LYS A 191 -12.52 -13.45 -5.20
CA LYS A 191 -13.26 -12.60 -6.13
C LYS A 191 -12.33 -11.84 -7.08
N LEU A 192 -11.21 -11.30 -6.56
CA LEU A 192 -10.20 -10.65 -7.38
C LEU A 192 -9.56 -11.64 -8.34
N GLU A 193 -9.19 -12.84 -7.89
CA GLU A 193 -8.61 -13.91 -8.71
C GLU A 193 -9.53 -14.29 -9.87
N ASN A 194 -10.82 -14.56 -9.58
CA ASN A 194 -11.80 -14.92 -10.60
C ASN A 194 -11.99 -13.79 -11.64
N TYR A 195 -11.95 -12.53 -11.20
CA TYR A 195 -12.02 -11.40 -12.11
C TYR A 195 -10.78 -11.35 -13.03
N LEU A 196 -9.58 -11.47 -12.46
CA LEU A 196 -8.33 -11.44 -13.22
C LEU A 196 -8.22 -12.62 -14.17
N ASP A 197 -8.60 -13.83 -13.75
CA ASP A 197 -8.67 -15.00 -14.63
C ASP A 197 -9.56 -14.72 -15.85
N THR A 198 -10.75 -14.16 -15.63
CA THR A 198 -11.69 -13.84 -16.72
C THR A 198 -11.08 -12.89 -17.75
N ILE A 199 -10.44 -11.79 -17.32
CA ILE A 199 -9.91 -10.80 -18.26
C ILE A 199 -8.61 -11.25 -18.94
N LEU A 200 -7.83 -12.12 -18.28
CA LEU A 200 -6.57 -12.65 -18.84
C LEU A 200 -6.78 -13.87 -19.73
N GLU A 201 -7.81 -14.71 -19.49
CA GLU A 201 -8.13 -15.88 -20.32
C GLU A 201 -8.80 -15.49 -21.65
N ILE A 202 -9.78 -14.59 -21.63
CA ILE A 202 -10.46 -14.10 -22.84
C ILE A 202 -9.47 -13.57 -23.88
N GLU A 203 -8.36 -13.04 -23.43
CA GLU A 203 -7.35 -12.40 -24.28
C GLU A 203 -6.30 -13.38 -24.82
N ASN A 204 -6.17 -14.58 -24.22
CA ASN A 204 -5.26 -15.63 -24.72
C ASN A 204 -5.88 -16.51 -25.78
N ASP A 205 -7.22 -16.55 -25.89
CA ASP A 205 -7.97 -17.34 -26.90
C ASP A 205 -8.31 -16.52 -28.16
N ALA A 206 -7.90 -15.26 -28.26
CA ALA A 206 -8.17 -14.37 -29.39
C ALA A 206 -6.90 -14.09 -30.22
#